data_0cae8da379fb2ae2993f30945fa718ea
#
_entry.id   0cae8da379fb2ae2993f30945fa718ea
#
_cell.length_a   1.000
_cell.length_b   1.000
_cell.length_c   1.000
_cell.angle_alpha   90.00
_cell.angle_beta   90.00
_cell.angle_gamma   90.00
#
_symmetry.space_group_name_H-M   'P 1'
#
loop_
_entity.id
_entity.type
_entity.pdbx_description
1 polymer ?
#
loop_
_entity_poly.entity_id
_entity_poly.type
_entity_poly.pdbx_seq_one_letter_code
_entity_poly.pdbx_strand_id
1 'polypeptide(L)'
;MAKVGRIARVLGPRGLMPNPKTGTVTFDVAKAVKDAKAGKLEYRTDRGANVHIPIGKRSFDERALVENYAALIDEIVRAKPAASKGRYIKKITLASTMGPGIHVDPTRTREIVDELTEEPQEATA
;
A
#
# COMPACT_ATOMS: atom_id res chain seq x y z
N MET A 1 14.72 -23.00 -4.99
CA MET A 1 13.37 -22.93 -5.65
C MET A 1 12.74 -24.31 -5.85
N ALA A 2 13.48 -25.36 -6.28
CA ALA A 2 12.88 -26.69 -6.52
C ALA A 2 12.15 -27.30 -5.30
N LYS A 3 12.68 -27.13 -4.10
CA LYS A 3 12.04 -27.61 -2.85
C LYS A 3 10.74 -26.84 -2.53
N VAL A 4 10.70 -25.54 -2.83
CA VAL A 4 9.51 -24.68 -2.61
C VAL A 4 8.41 -25.00 -3.62
N GLY A 5 8.76 -25.40 -4.84
CA GLY A 5 7.78 -25.80 -5.86
C GLY A 5 6.88 -26.96 -5.44
N ARG A 6 7.37 -27.88 -4.59
CA ARG A 6 6.57 -29.01 -4.08
C ARG A 6 5.40 -28.57 -3.20
N ILE A 7 5.54 -27.44 -2.48
CA ILE A 7 4.51 -26.89 -1.59
C ILE A 7 3.78 -25.70 -2.21
N ALA A 8 3.99 -25.43 -3.50
CA ALA A 8 3.37 -24.31 -4.21
C ALA A 8 1.84 -24.32 -4.15
N ARG A 9 1.21 -25.49 -4.13
CA ARG A 9 -0.25 -25.66 -3.99
C ARG A 9 -0.80 -25.07 -2.67
N VAL A 10 0.02 -25.04 -1.61
CA VAL A 10 -0.35 -24.50 -0.30
C VAL A 10 0.02 -23.03 -0.21
N LEU A 11 1.19 -22.65 -0.71
CA LEU A 11 1.72 -21.29 -0.62
C LEU A 11 1.05 -20.32 -1.60
N GLY A 12 0.68 -20.79 -2.80
CA GLY A 12 0.07 -19.97 -3.85
C GLY A 12 -1.24 -19.29 -3.41
N PRO A 13 -2.25 -20.05 -2.95
CA PRO A 13 -3.52 -19.48 -2.49
C PRO A 13 -3.40 -18.53 -1.29
N ARG A 14 -2.36 -18.72 -0.46
CA ARG A 14 -2.07 -17.87 0.70
C ARG A 14 -1.25 -16.62 0.38
N GLY A 15 -0.87 -16.42 -0.88
CA GLY A 15 -0.01 -15.30 -1.29
C GLY A 15 1.43 -15.36 -0.76
N LEU A 16 1.86 -16.51 -0.22
CA LEU A 16 3.18 -16.71 0.37
C LEU A 16 4.21 -17.29 -0.61
N MET A 17 3.86 -17.43 -1.89
CA MET A 17 4.76 -17.95 -2.91
C MET A 17 5.88 -16.96 -3.22
N PRO A 18 7.16 -17.33 -3.08
CA PRO A 18 8.28 -16.47 -3.44
C PRO A 18 8.24 -16.10 -4.93
N ASN A 19 8.41 -14.80 -5.22
CA ASN A 19 8.39 -14.28 -6.58
C ASN A 19 9.62 -13.37 -6.81
N PRO A 20 10.43 -13.64 -7.86
CA PRO A 20 11.56 -12.78 -8.20
C PRO A 20 11.17 -11.33 -8.54
N LYS A 21 9.99 -11.15 -9.15
CA LYS A 21 9.51 -9.81 -9.55
C LYS A 21 9.21 -8.90 -8.36
N THR A 22 8.78 -9.47 -7.23
CA THR A 22 8.49 -8.72 -6.00
C THR A 22 9.72 -8.62 -5.08
N GLY A 23 10.85 -9.17 -5.50
CA GLY A 23 12.10 -9.15 -4.74
C GLY A 23 12.12 -10.08 -3.54
N THR A 24 11.16 -11.02 -3.44
CA THR A 24 11.14 -12.05 -2.38
C THR A 24 12.12 -13.20 -2.65
N VAL A 25 12.69 -13.24 -3.85
CA VAL A 25 13.79 -14.12 -4.22
C VAL A 25 15.00 -13.24 -4.55
N THR A 26 15.91 -13.09 -3.62
CA THR A 26 17.09 -12.24 -3.75
C THR A 26 18.32 -12.89 -3.15
N PHE A 27 19.50 -12.49 -3.59
CA PHE A 27 20.78 -12.87 -2.99
C PHE A 27 21.10 -12.03 -1.75
N ASP A 28 20.56 -10.79 -1.67
CA ASP A 28 20.72 -9.91 -0.51
C ASP A 28 19.57 -10.13 0.49
N VAL A 29 19.76 -11.15 1.31
CA VAL A 29 18.77 -11.54 2.34
C VAL A 29 18.67 -10.49 3.44
N ALA A 30 19.78 -9.85 3.83
CA ALA A 30 19.80 -8.87 4.91
C ALA A 30 18.94 -7.65 4.59
N LYS A 31 19.05 -7.11 3.38
CA LYS A 31 18.22 -6.01 2.90
C LYS A 31 16.76 -6.42 2.82
N ALA A 32 16.46 -7.57 2.23
CA ALA A 32 15.07 -8.04 2.10
C ALA A 32 14.38 -8.22 3.45
N VAL A 33 15.09 -8.73 4.48
CA VAL A 33 14.56 -8.86 5.84
C VAL A 33 14.34 -7.49 6.49
N LYS A 34 15.26 -6.55 6.27
CA LYS A 34 15.10 -5.17 6.78
C LYS A 34 13.89 -4.49 6.17
N ASP A 35 13.72 -4.58 4.85
CA ASP A 35 12.59 -4.00 4.12
C ASP A 35 11.25 -4.63 4.56
N ALA A 36 11.22 -5.96 4.74
CA ALA A 36 10.04 -6.67 5.23
C ALA A 36 9.66 -6.25 6.66
N LYS A 37 10.65 -6.06 7.55
CA LYS A 37 10.43 -5.56 8.91
C LYS A 37 10.00 -4.09 8.95
N ALA A 38 10.45 -3.29 7.99
CA ALA A 38 10.03 -1.90 7.82
C ALA A 38 8.59 -1.76 7.29
N GLY A 39 7.93 -2.88 6.94
CA GLY A 39 6.53 -2.86 6.51
C GLY A 39 6.35 -2.80 5.00
N LYS A 40 7.26 -3.41 4.24
CA LYS A 40 7.10 -3.53 2.78
C LYS A 40 5.76 -4.17 2.44
N LEU A 41 4.90 -3.42 1.75
CA LEU A 41 3.61 -3.89 1.24
C LEU A 41 3.72 -4.24 -0.25
N GLU A 42 3.08 -5.33 -0.62
CA GLU A 42 2.90 -5.70 -2.03
C GLU A 42 1.44 -5.45 -2.40
N TYR A 43 1.22 -4.75 -3.50
CA TYR A 43 -0.11 -4.54 -4.03
C TYR A 43 -0.22 -5.02 -5.47
N ARG A 44 -1.41 -5.40 -5.85
CA ARG A 44 -1.70 -5.87 -7.20
C ARG A 44 -3.09 -5.39 -7.63
N THR A 45 -3.21 -5.01 -8.90
CA THR A 45 -4.50 -4.72 -9.51
C THR A 45 -5.29 -6.01 -9.73
N ASP A 46 -6.58 -5.97 -9.47
CA ASP A 46 -7.52 -7.02 -9.83
C ASP A 46 -7.95 -6.92 -11.32
N ARG A 47 -8.85 -7.81 -11.76
CA ARG A 47 -9.38 -7.80 -13.13
C ARG A 47 -10.24 -6.57 -13.43
N GLY A 48 -10.77 -5.90 -12.41
CA GLY A 48 -11.55 -4.68 -12.51
C GLY A 48 -10.69 -3.41 -12.44
N ALA A 49 -9.36 -3.53 -12.46
CA ALA A 49 -8.41 -2.45 -12.27
C ALA A 49 -8.53 -1.75 -10.90
N ASN A 50 -9.01 -2.46 -9.87
CA ASN A 50 -9.01 -1.97 -8.50
C ASN A 50 -7.74 -2.43 -7.79
N VAL A 51 -7.30 -1.63 -6.82
CA VAL A 51 -6.16 -1.92 -5.94
C VAL A 51 -6.69 -1.97 -4.52
N HIS A 52 -6.41 -3.04 -3.80
CA HIS A 52 -6.80 -3.24 -2.42
C HIS A 52 -5.56 -3.28 -1.55
N ILE A 53 -5.41 -2.32 -0.64
CA ILE A 53 -4.23 -2.21 0.23
C ILE A 53 -4.68 -1.89 1.65
N PRO A 54 -4.17 -2.60 2.66
CA PRO A 54 -4.36 -2.22 4.05
C PRO A 54 -3.45 -1.03 4.39
N ILE A 55 -4.02 0.07 4.87
CA ILE A 55 -3.27 1.27 5.29
C ILE A 55 -2.84 1.22 6.75
N GLY A 56 -3.46 0.37 7.56
CA GLY A 56 -3.11 0.23 8.95
C GLY A 56 -4.09 -0.63 9.74
N LYS A 57 -3.92 -0.63 11.04
CA LYS A 57 -4.79 -1.32 12.00
C LYS A 57 -5.54 -0.30 12.85
N ARG A 58 -6.62 -0.74 13.50
CA ARG A 58 -7.40 0.08 14.44
C ARG A 58 -6.55 0.67 15.59
N SER A 59 -5.44 0.04 15.92
CA SER A 59 -4.51 0.48 16.96
C SER A 59 -3.55 1.58 16.51
N PHE A 60 -3.57 1.95 15.23
CA PHE A 60 -2.71 3.00 14.72
C PHE A 60 -3.33 4.36 15.05
N ASP A 61 -2.46 5.32 15.30
CA ASP A 61 -2.83 6.71 15.46
C ASP A 61 -3.36 7.31 14.15
N GLU A 62 -4.21 8.32 14.24
CA GLU A 62 -4.82 8.96 13.06
C GLU A 62 -3.76 9.53 12.12
N ARG A 63 -2.74 10.19 12.67
CA ARG A 63 -1.60 10.73 11.89
C ARG A 63 -0.88 9.65 11.11
N ALA A 64 -0.57 8.51 11.74
CA ALA A 64 0.10 7.40 11.07
C ALA A 64 -0.74 6.80 9.93
N LEU A 65 -2.08 6.77 10.08
CA LEU A 65 -2.97 6.31 9.02
C LEU A 65 -2.99 7.27 7.82
N VAL A 66 -2.97 8.57 8.08
CA VAL A 66 -2.95 9.60 7.03
C VAL A 66 -1.60 9.60 6.31
N GLU A 67 -0.49 9.51 7.02
CA GLU A 67 0.85 9.39 6.43
C GLU A 67 0.97 8.15 5.54
N ASN A 68 0.48 7.00 6.01
CA ASN A 68 0.47 5.77 5.23
C ASN A 68 -0.41 5.92 3.97
N TYR A 69 -1.55 6.57 4.10
CA TYR A 69 -2.45 6.85 2.98
C TYR A 69 -1.79 7.76 1.95
N ALA A 70 -1.14 8.83 2.39
CA ALA A 70 -0.41 9.78 1.55
C ALA A 70 0.71 9.09 0.77
N ALA A 71 1.59 8.37 1.46
CA ALA A 71 2.69 7.63 0.86
C ALA A 71 2.20 6.61 -0.19
N LEU A 72 1.06 5.96 0.10
CA LEU A 72 0.45 5.02 -0.82
C LEU A 72 -0.05 5.69 -2.11
N ILE A 73 -0.75 6.82 -1.99
CA ILE A 73 -1.27 7.54 -3.14
C ILE A 73 -0.13 8.06 -4.02
N ASP A 74 0.92 8.61 -3.41
CA ASP A 74 2.10 9.08 -4.14
C ASP A 74 2.77 7.95 -4.92
N GLU A 75 2.91 6.78 -4.31
CA GLU A 75 3.49 5.61 -4.98
C GLU A 75 2.62 5.14 -6.17
N ILE A 76 1.30 5.10 -6.02
CA ILE A 76 0.37 4.74 -7.10
C ILE A 76 0.43 5.76 -8.24
N VAL A 77 0.52 7.05 -7.92
CA VAL A 77 0.65 8.12 -8.93
C VAL A 77 1.98 8.02 -9.66
N ARG A 78 3.07 7.75 -8.93
CA ARG A 78 4.42 7.55 -9.49
C ARG A 78 4.48 6.32 -10.40
N ALA A 79 3.80 5.24 -10.02
CA ALA A 79 3.72 4.01 -10.80
C ALA A 79 2.81 4.09 -12.04
N LYS A 80 2.19 5.26 -12.30
CA LYS A 80 1.31 5.47 -13.47
C LYS A 80 2.06 5.19 -14.77
N PRO A 81 1.58 4.25 -15.62
CA PRO A 81 2.18 4.00 -16.92
C PRO A 81 2.03 5.20 -17.86
N ALA A 82 3.05 5.50 -18.67
CA ALA A 82 3.02 6.59 -19.64
C ALA A 82 1.89 6.44 -20.70
N ALA A 83 1.48 5.20 -20.97
CA ALA A 83 0.37 4.91 -21.88
C ALA A 83 -1.01 5.28 -21.31
N SER A 84 -1.14 5.47 -19.99
CA SER A 84 -2.41 5.83 -19.36
C SER A 84 -2.67 7.32 -19.52
N LYS A 85 -3.58 7.69 -20.40
CA LYS A 85 -4.02 9.08 -20.62
C LYS A 85 -5.21 9.42 -19.71
N GLY A 86 -5.27 10.68 -19.25
CA GLY A 86 -6.38 11.19 -18.45
C GLY A 86 -6.27 10.89 -16.95
N ARG A 87 -7.44 10.92 -16.25
CA ARG A 87 -7.53 10.73 -14.81
C ARG A 87 -7.22 9.28 -14.45
N TYR A 88 -6.11 9.06 -13.74
CA TYR A 88 -5.62 7.71 -13.38
C TYR A 88 -6.42 7.10 -12.24
N ILE A 89 -6.53 7.82 -11.13
CA ILE A 89 -7.33 7.41 -9.98
C ILE A 89 -8.75 7.93 -10.20
N LYS A 90 -9.71 7.03 -10.37
CA LYS A 90 -11.12 7.38 -10.61
C LYS A 90 -11.88 7.55 -9.30
N LYS A 91 -11.66 6.68 -8.35
CA LYS A 91 -12.40 6.61 -7.08
C LYS A 91 -11.51 6.05 -5.98
N ILE A 92 -11.61 6.63 -4.80
CA ILE A 92 -10.97 6.12 -3.59
C ILE A 92 -12.08 5.81 -2.59
N THR A 93 -11.96 4.69 -1.92
CA THR A 93 -12.90 4.28 -0.87
C THR A 93 -12.12 3.71 0.30
N LEU A 94 -12.31 4.27 1.47
CA LEU A 94 -11.79 3.75 2.73
C LEU A 94 -12.87 2.92 3.41
N ALA A 95 -12.49 1.76 3.93
CA ALA A 95 -13.40 0.90 4.66
C ALA A 95 -12.68 0.17 5.79
N SER A 96 -13.34 0.00 6.92
CA SER A 96 -12.90 -0.98 7.91
C SER A 96 -13.29 -2.39 7.46
N THR A 97 -12.71 -3.43 8.09
CA THR A 97 -12.93 -4.83 7.69
C THR A 97 -14.41 -5.21 7.60
N MET A 98 -15.24 -4.68 8.50
CA MET A 98 -16.69 -4.98 8.57
C MET A 98 -17.55 -3.72 8.48
N GLY A 99 -16.95 -2.55 8.17
CA GLY A 99 -17.67 -1.27 8.11
C GLY A 99 -18.12 -0.90 6.70
N PRO A 100 -18.93 0.15 6.59
CA PRO A 100 -19.30 0.73 5.31
C PRO A 100 -18.09 1.37 4.62
N GLY A 101 -18.16 1.48 3.29
CA GLY A 101 -17.16 2.18 2.50
C GLY A 101 -17.41 3.69 2.51
N ILE A 102 -16.41 4.46 2.88
CA ILE A 102 -16.43 5.93 2.87
C ILE A 102 -15.71 6.41 1.62
N HIS A 103 -16.35 7.23 0.83
CA HIS A 103 -15.76 7.80 -0.37
C HIS A 103 -14.85 8.98 -0.03
N VAL A 104 -13.65 8.96 -0.61
CA VAL A 104 -12.67 10.04 -0.51
C VAL A 104 -12.50 10.67 -1.87
N ASP A 105 -12.46 12.01 -1.93
CA ASP A 105 -12.21 12.74 -3.17
C ASP A 105 -10.73 12.62 -3.56
N PRO A 106 -10.42 12.01 -4.70
CA PRO A 106 -9.04 11.85 -5.14
C PRO A 106 -8.36 13.16 -5.56
N THR A 107 -9.10 14.27 -5.73
CA THR A 107 -8.53 15.57 -6.07
C THR A 107 -7.98 16.30 -4.86
N ARG A 108 -8.62 16.18 -3.70
CA ARG A 108 -8.23 16.85 -2.46
C ARG A 108 -7.18 16.09 -1.64
N THR A 109 -6.78 14.93 -2.12
CA THR A 109 -5.84 14.05 -1.39
C THR A 109 -4.49 14.72 -1.11
N ARG A 110 -4.01 15.57 -2.02
CA ARG A 110 -2.74 16.28 -1.85
C ARG A 110 -2.86 17.42 -0.84
N GLU A 111 -3.94 18.19 -0.88
CA GLU A 111 -4.20 19.30 0.04
C GLU A 111 -4.25 18.81 1.49
N ILE A 112 -4.90 17.68 1.75
CA ILE A 112 -4.99 17.08 3.10
C ILE A 112 -3.59 16.67 3.63
N VAL A 113 -2.72 16.20 2.75
CA VAL A 113 -1.35 15.83 3.13
C VAL A 113 -0.53 17.06 3.49
N ASP A 114 -0.63 18.12 2.69
CA ASP A 114 0.08 19.37 2.90
C ASP A 114 -0.42 20.06 4.19
N GLU A 115 -1.73 20.13 4.42
CA GLU A 115 -2.34 20.68 5.65
C GLU A 115 -1.88 19.95 6.92
N LEU A 116 -1.79 18.62 6.88
CA LEU A 116 -1.36 17.82 8.04
C LEU A 116 0.16 17.84 8.28
N THR A 117 0.94 18.20 7.27
CA THR A 117 2.38 18.36 7.38
C THR A 117 2.74 19.75 7.89
N GLU A 118 1.87 20.75 7.69
CA GLU A 118 2.06 22.15 8.09
C GLU A 118 1.53 22.45 9.50
N GLU A 119 0.74 21.58 10.15
CA GLU A 119 0.37 21.80 11.56
C GLU A 119 1.58 21.59 12.48
N PRO A 120 2.12 22.67 13.09
CA PRO A 120 3.26 22.56 13.98
C PRO A 120 2.88 21.82 15.25
N GLN A 121 3.84 21.09 15.79
CA GLN A 121 3.82 20.47 17.12
C GLN A 121 3.69 21.52 18.24
N GLU A 122 2.56 22.20 18.34
CA GLU A 122 2.22 23.05 19.48
C GLU A 122 1.01 22.48 20.21
N ALA A 123 1.27 21.56 21.10
CA ALA A 123 0.47 21.34 22.33
C ALA A 123 1.05 20.20 23.18
N THR A 124 2.24 20.38 23.72
CA THR A 124 2.60 19.75 25.01
C THR A 124 3.48 20.73 25.78
N ALA A 125 2.84 21.62 26.48
CA ALA A 125 3.39 22.30 27.66
C ALA A 125 2.58 21.87 28.88
#